data_27cb4d5a7d4ddeeee479f38e3730f889
#
_entry.id   27cb4d5a7d4ddeeee479f38e3730f889
#
_cell.length_a   1.000
_cell.length_b   1.000
_cell.length_c   1.000
_cell.angle_alpha   90.00
_cell.angle_beta   90.00
_cell.angle_gamma   90.00
#
_symmetry.space_group_name_H-M   'P 1'
#
loop_
_entity.id
_entity.type
_entity.pdbx_description
1 polymer ?
#
loop_
_entity_poly.entity_id
_entity_poly.type
_entity_poly.pdbx_seq_one_letter_code
_entity_poly.pdbx_strand_id
1 'polypeptide(L)'
;EIMIDREPLKTPHSCPHCHPTGPTIPLMNQPCTRSAVKFDLFADQARQRKIEALGDPLQVIAKHIDFDHLAGVIDGLCPRADTRKGGRPPYPTAVMVRILVLKYLNDLSDEQVEYQLLDRMSFQRFCLLSDSANVPDRNTIWHYQQRLGVDGTTALFQATDAQLLRHGYIARRGQIIDATLVPAPIQHFTKQEKALLDEGQVPSDWSPAKRRQKDLDATHTKKHGKSYHGYKLSIGVDVRHKFIRKITTGTASEHDSTHFDEVLDDGNTSRDVYADKGYPSAARSEMLKALGYREHIQRKAPRGKPLSECQKKRNTRIARTRARVEHPFAQIQHMGGKLIRTIGQARATVAMTMMATCYNIKRLARFLKDGVDAFYKAATSPSKSETRLKTANA
;
A
#
# COMPACT_ATOMS: atom_id res chain seq x y z
N GLU A 1 5.92 -10.31 -54.76
CA GLU A 1 6.91 -9.55 -55.56
C GLU A 1 6.31 -8.16 -55.82
N ILE A 2 6.68 -7.17 -55.05
CA ILE A 2 6.45 -5.77 -55.37
C ILE A 2 7.82 -5.09 -55.24
N MET A 3 8.44 -4.83 -56.39
CA MET A 3 9.64 -4.01 -56.52
C MET A 3 9.29 -2.58 -56.17
N ILE A 4 9.99 -1.99 -55.20
CA ILE A 4 9.96 -0.56 -54.91
C ILE A 4 11.24 0.02 -55.51
N ASP A 5 11.07 0.78 -56.61
CA ASP A 5 12.14 1.58 -57.26
C ASP A 5 12.59 2.65 -56.28
N ARG A 6 13.89 2.65 -56.01
CA ARG A 6 14.55 3.75 -55.31
C ARG A 6 15.08 4.77 -56.35
N GLU A 7 14.45 5.92 -56.44
CA GLU A 7 15.01 7.06 -57.15
C GLU A 7 16.25 7.59 -56.40
N PRO A 8 17.31 7.99 -57.12
CA PRO A 8 18.52 8.57 -56.53
C PRO A 8 18.27 10.02 -56.13
N LEU A 9 18.72 10.39 -54.92
CA LEU A 9 18.74 11.73 -54.38
C LEU A 9 19.49 12.68 -55.33
N LYS A 10 18.79 13.70 -55.87
CA LYS A 10 19.35 14.79 -56.67
C LYS A 10 20.25 15.67 -55.79
N THR A 11 21.48 15.84 -56.21
CA THR A 11 22.43 16.83 -55.67
C THR A 11 21.90 18.26 -55.92
N PRO A 12 22.03 19.21 -54.99
CA PRO A 12 21.59 20.57 -55.20
C PRO A 12 22.52 21.28 -56.20
N HIS A 13 21.91 21.83 -57.25
CA HIS A 13 22.60 22.68 -58.24
C HIS A 13 23.18 23.92 -57.58
N SER A 14 24.46 24.20 -57.80
CA SER A 14 25.17 25.39 -57.48
C SER A 14 24.59 26.59 -58.23
N CYS A 15 24.20 27.63 -57.54
CA CYS A 15 23.75 28.89 -58.10
C CYS A 15 24.96 29.78 -58.44
N PRO A 16 25.17 30.24 -59.67
CA PRO A 16 26.42 30.92 -60.04
C PRO A 16 26.49 32.44 -59.81
N HIS A 17 25.64 33.06 -59.04
CA HIS A 17 25.64 34.51 -58.83
C HIS A 17 25.37 34.87 -57.33
N CYS A 18 26.28 34.52 -56.44
CA CYS A 18 26.37 35.19 -55.15
C CYS A 18 27.82 35.74 -54.98
N HIS A 19 28.06 36.97 -55.34
CA HIS A 19 29.25 37.72 -54.91
C HIS A 19 29.09 38.02 -53.39
N PRO A 20 30.08 37.72 -52.54
CA PRO A 20 30.04 38.11 -51.14
C PRO A 20 30.63 39.54 -51.02
N THR A 21 29.82 40.59 -51.04
CA THR A 21 30.15 41.89 -50.57
C THR A 21 29.26 42.25 -49.39
N GLY A 22 29.60 41.73 -48.27
CA GLY A 22 29.07 42.16 -46.96
C GLY A 22 30.22 42.33 -45.99
N PRO A 23 30.21 43.34 -45.09
CA PRO A 23 31.30 43.54 -44.14
C PRO A 23 31.46 42.31 -43.29
N THR A 24 32.67 41.75 -43.23
CA THR A 24 33.10 40.67 -42.37
C THR A 24 32.91 41.12 -40.91
N ILE A 25 31.82 40.73 -40.27
CA ILE A 25 31.67 40.93 -38.85
C ILE A 25 32.72 40.01 -38.20
N PRO A 26 33.67 40.55 -37.40
CA PRO A 26 34.61 39.69 -36.71
C PRO A 26 33.84 38.78 -35.80
N LEU A 27 34.00 37.47 -35.98
CA LEU A 27 33.53 36.48 -35.05
C LEU A 27 34.16 36.81 -33.68
N MET A 28 33.40 37.54 -32.86
CA MET A 28 33.74 37.68 -31.45
C MET A 28 33.97 36.28 -30.91
N ASN A 29 35.11 36.04 -30.28
CA ASN A 29 35.46 34.83 -29.55
C ASN A 29 34.32 34.54 -28.56
N GLN A 30 33.34 33.76 -28.98
CA GLN A 30 32.37 33.22 -28.04
C GLN A 30 33.13 32.30 -27.08
N PRO A 31 33.03 32.52 -25.77
CA PRO A 31 33.71 31.65 -24.83
C PRO A 31 33.26 30.22 -25.10
N CYS A 32 34.21 29.34 -25.40
CA CYS A 32 33.93 27.90 -25.61
C CYS A 32 33.50 27.31 -24.29
N THR A 33 32.21 27.40 -23.97
CA THR A 33 31.64 26.83 -22.77
C THR A 33 31.59 25.30 -22.93
N ARG A 34 32.45 24.61 -22.19
CA ARG A 34 32.43 23.14 -22.14
C ARG A 34 31.11 22.69 -21.52
N SER A 35 30.35 21.85 -22.24
CA SER A 35 29.16 21.24 -21.69
C SER A 35 29.52 20.27 -20.56
N ALA A 36 28.75 20.31 -19.44
CA ALA A 36 28.85 19.33 -18.38
C ALA A 36 28.23 17.97 -18.78
N VAL A 37 27.46 17.94 -19.89
CA VAL A 37 26.87 16.70 -20.43
C VAL A 37 27.93 15.96 -21.23
N LYS A 38 28.25 14.73 -20.78
CA LYS A 38 29.20 13.83 -21.43
C LYS A 38 28.49 12.57 -21.86
N PHE A 39 28.79 12.09 -23.07
CA PHE A 39 28.39 10.77 -23.53
C PHE A 39 29.27 9.71 -22.85
N ASP A 40 28.63 8.74 -22.25
CA ASP A 40 29.29 7.60 -21.60
C ASP A 40 28.48 6.33 -21.88
N LEU A 41 29.11 5.31 -22.46
CA LEU A 41 28.51 4.01 -22.71
C LEU A 41 28.08 3.28 -21.43
N PHE A 42 28.71 3.59 -20.30
CA PHE A 42 28.45 3.01 -18.99
C PHE A 42 27.62 3.93 -18.09
N ALA A 43 26.95 4.96 -18.68
CA ALA A 43 26.19 5.95 -17.96
C ALA A 43 25.15 5.32 -17.02
N ASP A 44 24.48 4.26 -17.45
CA ASP A 44 23.46 3.56 -16.65
C ASP A 44 24.07 2.83 -15.47
N GLN A 45 25.21 2.17 -15.64
CA GLN A 45 25.93 1.54 -14.52
C GLN A 45 26.43 2.61 -13.52
N ALA A 46 26.91 3.74 -14.02
CA ALA A 46 27.33 4.85 -13.15
C ALA A 46 26.16 5.45 -12.36
N ARG A 47 24.98 5.60 -12.99
CA ARG A 47 23.74 6.01 -12.29
C ARG A 47 23.33 4.99 -11.24
N GLN A 48 23.38 3.70 -11.56
CA GLN A 48 23.04 2.62 -10.66
C GLN A 48 23.92 2.63 -9.39
N ARG A 49 25.26 2.77 -9.54
CA ARG A 49 26.19 2.91 -8.41
C ARG A 49 25.86 4.12 -7.53
N LYS A 50 25.46 5.25 -8.14
CA LYS A 50 25.04 6.45 -7.39
C LYS A 50 23.74 6.19 -6.61
N ILE A 51 22.75 5.51 -7.19
CA ILE A 51 21.51 5.15 -6.50
C ILE A 51 21.81 4.24 -5.31
N GLU A 52 22.72 3.27 -5.47
CA GLU A 52 23.15 2.39 -4.37
C GLU A 52 23.83 3.18 -3.24
N ALA A 53 24.72 4.09 -3.58
CA ALA A 53 25.41 4.94 -2.60
C ALA A 53 24.45 5.86 -1.83
N LEU A 54 23.37 6.35 -2.48
CA LEU A 54 22.31 7.15 -1.85
C LEU A 54 21.38 6.28 -0.97
N GLY A 55 21.38 4.96 -1.15
CA GLY A 55 20.55 4.01 -0.43
C GLY A 55 19.15 3.85 -1.05
N ASP A 56 18.99 2.83 -1.86
CA ASP A 56 17.70 2.46 -2.48
C ASP A 56 16.81 1.72 -1.47
N PRO A 57 15.65 2.30 -1.04
CA PRO A 57 14.75 1.66 -0.09
C PRO A 57 14.13 0.36 -0.62
N LEU A 58 13.99 0.20 -1.95
CA LEU A 58 13.47 -1.02 -2.56
C LEU A 58 14.48 -2.16 -2.45
N GLN A 59 15.78 -1.87 -2.59
CA GLN A 59 16.83 -2.88 -2.40
C GLN A 59 16.93 -3.31 -0.93
N VAL A 60 16.64 -2.43 0.02
CA VAL A 60 16.52 -2.81 1.44
C VAL A 60 15.37 -3.81 1.62
N ILE A 61 14.23 -3.59 0.99
CA ILE A 61 13.10 -4.55 1.00
C ILE A 61 13.53 -5.86 0.32
N ALA A 62 14.12 -5.79 -0.88
CA ALA A 62 14.56 -6.97 -1.63
C ALA A 62 15.57 -7.84 -0.85
N LYS A 63 16.45 -7.22 -0.07
CA LYS A 63 17.47 -7.90 0.74
C LYS A 63 16.89 -8.63 1.95
N HIS A 64 15.86 -8.09 2.57
CA HIS A 64 15.36 -8.54 3.86
C HIS A 64 14.05 -9.35 3.80
N ILE A 65 13.34 -9.28 2.68
CA ILE A 65 12.10 -10.03 2.45
C ILE A 65 12.36 -11.20 1.52
N ASP A 66 12.00 -12.37 1.97
CA ASP A 66 12.09 -13.62 1.19
C ASP A 66 10.89 -13.71 0.22
N PHE A 67 11.06 -13.11 -0.97
CA PHE A 67 10.05 -13.12 -2.02
C PHE A 67 9.86 -14.49 -2.67
N ASP A 68 10.88 -15.35 -2.63
CA ASP A 68 10.79 -16.71 -3.19
C ASP A 68 9.90 -17.58 -2.32
N HIS A 69 10.00 -17.44 -1.00
CA HIS A 69 9.05 -18.07 -0.08
C HIS A 69 7.61 -17.55 -0.31
N LEU A 70 7.42 -16.23 -0.44
CA LEU A 70 6.10 -15.68 -0.75
C LEU A 70 5.53 -16.23 -2.06
N ALA A 71 6.37 -16.32 -3.08
CA ALA A 71 6.00 -16.90 -4.38
C ALA A 71 5.62 -18.37 -4.26
N GLY A 72 6.39 -19.17 -3.51
CA GLY A 72 6.12 -20.59 -3.27
C GLY A 72 4.77 -20.84 -2.61
N VAL A 73 4.38 -19.99 -1.62
CA VAL A 73 3.05 -20.06 -1.00
C VAL A 73 1.94 -19.81 -2.01
N ILE A 74 2.13 -18.82 -2.91
CA ILE A 74 1.14 -18.52 -3.94
C ILE A 74 1.07 -19.59 -5.01
N ASP A 75 2.21 -20.13 -5.46
CA ASP A 75 2.24 -21.22 -6.44
C ASP A 75 1.57 -22.50 -5.91
N GLY A 76 1.64 -22.74 -4.59
CA GLY A 76 0.92 -23.84 -3.95
C GLY A 76 -0.59 -23.64 -3.91
N LEU A 77 -1.06 -22.38 -3.71
CA LEU A 77 -2.48 -22.05 -3.62
C LEU A 77 -3.13 -21.86 -5.01
N CYS A 78 -2.41 -21.21 -5.92
CA CYS A 78 -2.86 -20.85 -7.26
C CYS A 78 -1.91 -21.49 -8.31
N PRO A 79 -2.01 -22.80 -8.55
CA PRO A 79 -1.10 -23.46 -9.47
C PRO A 79 -1.17 -22.83 -10.86
N ARG A 80 -0.01 -22.78 -11.52
CA ARG A 80 0.10 -22.22 -12.88
C ARG A 80 -0.55 -23.15 -13.88
N ALA A 81 -1.04 -22.57 -14.97
CA ALA A 81 -1.51 -23.37 -16.10
C ALA A 81 -0.37 -24.25 -16.67
N ASP A 82 -0.70 -25.45 -17.11
CA ASP A 82 0.25 -26.36 -17.75
C ASP A 82 0.68 -25.78 -19.10
N THR A 83 1.97 -25.43 -19.22
CA THR A 83 2.54 -24.84 -20.42
C THR A 83 2.97 -25.91 -21.44
N ARG A 84 2.88 -27.22 -21.15
CA ARG A 84 3.23 -28.33 -22.08
C ARG A 84 2.37 -28.33 -23.35
N LYS A 85 1.19 -27.68 -23.29
CA LYS A 85 0.31 -27.54 -24.47
C LYS A 85 0.67 -26.36 -25.38
N GLY A 86 1.78 -25.67 -25.12
CA GLY A 86 2.20 -24.47 -25.84
C GLY A 86 1.60 -23.18 -25.24
N GLY A 87 1.94 -22.05 -25.84
CA GLY A 87 1.55 -20.72 -25.41
C GLY A 87 2.71 -19.92 -24.81
N ARG A 88 2.50 -18.63 -24.55
CA ARG A 88 3.50 -17.76 -23.93
C ARG A 88 3.71 -18.20 -22.47
N PRO A 89 4.95 -18.47 -22.03
CA PRO A 89 5.21 -18.82 -20.65
C PRO A 89 4.81 -17.65 -19.70
N PRO A 90 4.21 -17.95 -18.55
CA PRO A 90 3.84 -16.93 -17.58
C PRO A 90 5.08 -16.33 -16.91
N TYR A 91 4.99 -15.06 -16.48
CA TYR A 91 6.03 -14.44 -15.67
C TYR A 91 6.22 -15.20 -14.34
N PRO A 92 7.45 -15.26 -13.80
CA PRO A 92 7.70 -15.86 -12.50
C PRO A 92 6.84 -15.24 -11.41
N THR A 93 6.31 -16.05 -10.49
CA THR A 93 5.45 -15.58 -9.42
C THR A 93 6.16 -14.58 -8.51
N ALA A 94 7.46 -14.77 -8.24
CA ALA A 94 8.26 -13.84 -7.46
C ALA A 94 8.32 -12.44 -8.11
N VAL A 95 8.42 -12.36 -9.44
CA VAL A 95 8.35 -11.10 -10.19
C VAL A 95 6.99 -10.44 -10.02
N MET A 96 5.90 -11.19 -10.19
CA MET A 96 4.54 -10.65 -10.10
C MET A 96 4.19 -10.19 -8.68
N VAL A 97 4.63 -10.92 -7.64
CA VAL A 97 4.46 -10.51 -6.24
C VAL A 97 5.22 -9.21 -5.97
N ARG A 98 6.46 -9.06 -6.46
CA ARG A 98 7.24 -7.82 -6.35
C ARG A 98 6.54 -6.63 -7.04
N ILE A 99 5.97 -6.86 -8.22
CA ILE A 99 5.20 -5.84 -8.96
C ILE A 99 3.97 -5.41 -8.17
N LEU A 100 3.21 -6.35 -7.59
CA LEU A 100 2.07 -5.99 -6.73
C LEU A 100 2.51 -5.22 -5.48
N VAL A 101 3.61 -5.60 -4.86
CA VAL A 101 4.17 -4.85 -3.73
C VAL A 101 4.53 -3.41 -4.16
N LEU A 102 5.19 -3.22 -5.31
CA LEU A 102 5.46 -1.88 -5.86
C LEU A 102 4.19 -1.07 -6.11
N LYS A 103 3.18 -1.69 -6.71
CA LYS A 103 1.88 -1.08 -6.99
C LYS A 103 1.27 -0.47 -5.74
N TYR A 104 1.15 -1.27 -4.69
CA TYR A 104 0.50 -0.83 -3.44
C TYR A 104 1.39 0.04 -2.56
N LEU A 105 2.70 -0.14 -2.56
CA LEU A 105 3.62 0.76 -1.84
C LEU A 105 3.58 2.21 -2.34
N ASN A 106 3.30 2.39 -3.64
CA ASN A 106 3.35 3.69 -4.31
C ASN A 106 1.98 4.18 -4.80
N ASP A 107 0.88 3.52 -4.44
CA ASP A 107 -0.51 3.87 -4.86
C ASP A 107 -0.65 4.02 -6.39
N LEU A 108 -0.11 3.07 -7.15
CA LEU A 108 -0.09 3.12 -8.61
C LEU A 108 -1.28 2.37 -9.22
N SER A 109 -1.81 2.87 -10.35
CA SER A 109 -2.70 2.11 -11.23
C SER A 109 -1.89 1.06 -12.03
N ASP A 110 -2.58 0.06 -12.61
CA ASP A 110 -1.91 -0.95 -13.44
C ASP A 110 -1.15 -0.32 -14.62
N GLU A 111 -1.72 0.71 -15.23
CA GLU A 111 -1.10 1.48 -16.31
C GLU A 111 0.14 2.26 -15.85
N GLN A 112 0.06 2.89 -14.66
CA GLN A 112 1.21 3.57 -14.07
C GLN A 112 2.34 2.61 -13.69
N VAL A 113 1.99 1.39 -13.22
CA VAL A 113 3.01 0.37 -12.92
C VAL A 113 3.73 -0.05 -14.17
N GLU A 114 3.02 -0.37 -15.26
CA GLU A 114 3.61 -0.69 -16.56
C GLU A 114 4.57 0.40 -17.02
N TYR A 115 4.11 1.66 -17.06
CA TYR A 115 4.94 2.80 -17.45
C TYR A 115 6.20 2.92 -16.56
N GLN A 116 6.05 2.85 -15.25
CA GLN A 116 7.18 3.01 -14.34
C GLN A 116 8.14 1.81 -14.32
N LEU A 117 7.69 0.62 -14.65
CA LEU A 117 8.57 -0.54 -14.86
C LEU A 117 9.45 -0.36 -16.12
N LEU A 118 8.94 0.33 -17.14
CA LEU A 118 9.73 0.66 -18.33
C LEU A 118 10.71 1.82 -18.08
N ASP A 119 10.32 2.80 -17.28
CA ASP A 119 11.05 4.05 -17.08
C ASP A 119 12.08 3.98 -15.93
N ARG A 120 11.77 3.32 -14.81
CA ARG A 120 12.57 3.38 -13.59
C ARG A 120 13.49 2.19 -13.39
N MET A 121 14.79 2.43 -13.47
CA MET A 121 15.84 1.43 -13.18
C MET A 121 15.68 0.78 -11.79
N SER A 122 15.31 1.53 -10.74
CA SER A 122 15.11 1.00 -9.39
C SER A 122 13.95 0.01 -9.31
N PHE A 123 12.88 0.23 -10.10
CA PHE A 123 11.73 -0.67 -10.19
C PHE A 123 12.09 -1.94 -10.94
N GLN A 124 12.80 -1.81 -12.07
CA GLN A 124 13.29 -2.95 -12.84
C GLN A 124 14.19 -3.86 -11.99
N ARG A 125 15.13 -3.26 -11.25
CA ARG A 125 16.02 -4.00 -10.34
C ARG A 125 15.24 -4.71 -9.23
N PHE A 126 14.31 -4.02 -8.59
CA PHE A 126 13.47 -4.61 -7.54
C PHE A 126 12.65 -5.79 -8.05
N CYS A 127 12.12 -5.69 -9.27
CA CYS A 127 11.30 -6.73 -9.90
C CYS A 127 12.11 -7.79 -10.65
N LEU A 128 13.46 -7.74 -10.61
CA LEU A 128 14.34 -8.66 -11.36
C LEU A 128 14.11 -8.60 -12.88
N LEU A 129 13.87 -7.41 -13.41
CA LEU A 129 13.58 -7.15 -14.82
C LEU A 129 14.66 -6.32 -15.52
N SER A 130 15.80 -6.02 -14.87
CA SER A 130 16.84 -5.14 -15.42
C SER A 130 17.38 -5.61 -16.78
N ASP A 131 17.53 -6.92 -16.94
CA ASP A 131 18.07 -7.52 -18.15
C ASP A 131 17.00 -8.20 -19.01
N SER A 132 15.71 -7.94 -18.71
CA SER A 132 14.59 -8.55 -19.41
C SER A 132 14.10 -7.64 -20.54
N ALA A 133 14.04 -8.18 -21.76
CA ALA A 133 13.35 -7.51 -22.86
C ALA A 133 11.83 -7.49 -22.70
N ASN A 134 11.28 -8.37 -21.84
CA ASN A 134 9.85 -8.52 -21.63
C ASN A 134 9.46 -7.95 -20.27
N VAL A 135 8.63 -6.92 -20.26
CA VAL A 135 8.02 -6.33 -19.06
C VAL A 135 6.53 -6.65 -19.06
N PRO A 136 5.93 -7.06 -17.93
CA PRO A 136 4.50 -7.29 -17.85
C PRO A 136 3.69 -6.02 -18.14
N ASP A 137 2.73 -6.15 -19.04
CA ASP A 137 1.78 -5.08 -19.35
C ASP A 137 0.68 -4.96 -18.28
N ARG A 138 -0.08 -3.87 -18.33
CA ARG A 138 -1.19 -3.59 -17.41
C ARG A 138 -2.22 -4.72 -17.34
N ASN A 139 -2.52 -5.37 -18.49
CA ASN A 139 -3.49 -6.45 -18.53
C ASN A 139 -2.96 -7.70 -17.82
N THR A 140 -1.69 -8.04 -18.04
CA THR A 140 -1.01 -9.14 -17.34
C THR A 140 -1.02 -8.91 -15.83
N ILE A 141 -0.71 -7.70 -15.37
CA ILE A 141 -0.72 -7.32 -13.94
C ILE A 141 -2.14 -7.45 -13.38
N TRP A 142 -3.13 -6.91 -14.08
CA TRP A 142 -4.53 -6.97 -13.68
C TRP A 142 -5.05 -8.42 -13.61
N HIS A 143 -4.80 -9.24 -14.64
CA HIS A 143 -5.19 -10.65 -14.65
C HIS A 143 -4.54 -11.44 -13.53
N TYR A 144 -3.26 -11.19 -13.26
CA TYR A 144 -2.58 -11.81 -12.13
C TYR A 144 -3.23 -11.46 -10.80
N GLN A 145 -3.55 -10.18 -10.58
CA GLN A 145 -4.22 -9.72 -9.36
C GLN A 145 -5.63 -10.33 -9.21
N GLN A 146 -6.40 -10.44 -10.32
CA GLN A 146 -7.72 -11.09 -10.28
C GLN A 146 -7.60 -12.58 -9.95
N ARG A 147 -6.61 -13.29 -10.50
CA ARG A 147 -6.34 -14.70 -10.19
C ARG A 147 -5.94 -14.90 -8.73
N LEU A 148 -5.13 -14.01 -8.18
CA LEU A 148 -4.72 -14.05 -6.79
C LEU A 148 -5.92 -13.93 -5.85
N GLY A 149 -6.82 -12.99 -6.14
CA GLY A 149 -8.06 -12.81 -5.39
C GLY A 149 -7.87 -12.55 -3.90
N VAL A 150 -8.93 -12.75 -3.13
CA VAL A 150 -8.92 -12.58 -1.66
C VAL A 150 -8.04 -13.63 -0.99
N ASP A 151 -8.18 -14.88 -1.39
CA ASP A 151 -7.45 -16.01 -0.77
C ASP A 151 -5.94 -15.88 -0.96
N GLY A 152 -5.49 -15.57 -2.17
CA GLY A 152 -4.07 -15.37 -2.44
C GLY A 152 -3.47 -14.17 -1.73
N THR A 153 -4.20 -13.05 -1.63
CA THR A 153 -3.72 -11.87 -0.87
C THR A 153 -3.69 -12.14 0.63
N THR A 154 -4.66 -12.90 1.15
CA THR A 154 -4.67 -13.35 2.54
C THR A 154 -3.50 -14.28 2.84
N ALA A 155 -3.20 -15.21 1.93
CA ALA A 155 -2.03 -16.09 2.05
C ALA A 155 -0.70 -15.31 2.02
N LEU A 156 -0.59 -14.27 1.17
CA LEU A 156 0.58 -13.37 1.17
C LEU A 156 0.73 -12.62 2.50
N PHE A 157 -0.37 -12.14 3.07
CA PHE A 157 -0.36 -11.48 4.37
C PHE A 157 0.11 -12.43 5.48
N GLN A 158 -0.43 -13.65 5.52
CA GLN A 158 -0.06 -14.69 6.48
C GLN A 158 1.40 -15.14 6.31
N ALA A 159 1.86 -15.34 5.07
CA ALA A 159 3.25 -15.68 4.78
C ALA A 159 4.23 -14.55 5.18
N THR A 160 3.80 -13.29 5.05
CA THR A 160 4.56 -12.14 5.56
C THR A 160 4.63 -12.16 7.09
N ASP A 161 3.52 -12.44 7.78
CA ASP A 161 3.51 -12.59 9.25
C ASP A 161 4.38 -13.75 9.72
N ALA A 162 4.41 -14.88 9.00
CA ALA A 162 5.33 -15.97 9.27
C ALA A 162 6.80 -15.55 9.15
N GLN A 163 7.15 -14.65 8.21
CA GLN A 163 8.49 -14.06 8.13
C GLN A 163 8.79 -13.18 9.35
N LEU A 164 7.82 -12.38 9.83
CA LEU A 164 7.98 -11.61 11.06
C LEU A 164 8.33 -12.50 12.24
N LEU A 165 7.62 -13.63 12.39
CA LEU A 165 7.84 -14.58 13.47
C LEU A 165 9.21 -15.25 13.37
N ARG A 166 9.65 -15.66 12.17
CA ARG A 166 10.99 -16.24 11.93
C ARG A 166 12.12 -15.28 12.31
N HIS A 167 11.92 -13.98 12.13
CA HIS A 167 12.86 -12.95 12.57
C HIS A 167 12.71 -12.55 14.05
N GLY A 168 11.92 -13.27 14.84
CA GLY A 168 11.73 -13.04 16.25
C GLY A 168 10.82 -11.86 16.63
N TYR A 169 10.10 -11.28 15.66
CA TYR A 169 9.13 -10.21 15.93
C TYR A 169 7.78 -10.77 16.39
N ILE A 170 7.82 -11.50 17.49
CA ILE A 170 6.62 -12.04 18.14
C ILE A 170 5.78 -10.88 18.68
N ALA A 171 4.46 -10.98 18.56
CA ALA A 171 3.54 -9.98 19.09
C ALA A 171 3.64 -9.86 20.60
N ARG A 172 3.87 -8.64 21.13
CA ARG A 172 4.17 -8.39 22.55
C ARG A 172 3.47 -7.15 23.09
N ARG A 173 3.29 -7.10 24.41
CA ARG A 173 2.69 -5.99 25.17
C ARG A 173 1.21 -5.75 24.88
N GLY A 174 0.51 -6.77 24.41
CA GLY A 174 -0.91 -6.69 24.08
C GLY A 174 -1.16 -6.24 22.65
N GLN A 175 -2.42 -6.07 22.34
CA GLN A 175 -2.91 -5.75 21.02
C GLN A 175 -3.90 -4.59 21.05
N ILE A 176 -3.93 -3.83 19.96
CA ILE A 176 -4.85 -2.74 19.73
C ILE A 176 -5.78 -3.14 18.60
N ILE A 177 -7.09 -3.13 18.88
CA ILE A 177 -8.13 -3.36 17.88
C ILE A 177 -8.77 -2.02 17.55
N ASP A 178 -8.76 -1.69 16.27
CA ASP A 178 -9.35 -0.45 15.78
C ASP A 178 -9.78 -0.58 14.32
N ALA A 179 -10.67 0.32 13.88
CA ALA A 179 -11.20 0.34 12.52
C ALA A 179 -11.09 1.72 11.89
N THR A 180 -10.85 1.75 10.60
CA THR A 180 -10.87 2.98 9.80
C THR A 180 -11.81 2.85 8.62
N LEU A 181 -12.42 3.98 8.24
CA LEU A 181 -13.19 4.08 7.01
C LEU A 181 -12.24 4.24 5.83
N VAL A 182 -12.49 3.49 4.79
CA VAL A 182 -11.79 3.57 3.51
C VAL A 182 -12.79 4.02 2.45
N PRO A 183 -12.77 5.30 2.07
CA PRO A 183 -13.72 5.86 1.13
C PRO A 183 -13.61 5.22 -0.26
N ALA A 184 -14.76 5.05 -0.91
CA ALA A 184 -14.91 4.72 -2.33
C ALA A 184 -15.56 5.89 -3.07
N PRO A 185 -15.46 5.97 -4.40
CA PRO A 185 -16.14 7.01 -5.18
C PRO A 185 -17.64 6.99 -4.93
N ILE A 186 -18.21 8.16 -4.63
CA ILE A 186 -19.64 8.28 -4.35
C ILE A 186 -20.42 7.91 -5.61
N GLN A 187 -21.41 7.04 -5.45
CA GLN A 187 -22.29 6.59 -6.51
C GLN A 187 -23.60 7.39 -6.48
N HIS A 188 -24.06 7.82 -7.64
CA HIS A 188 -25.34 8.50 -7.79
C HIS A 188 -26.38 7.51 -8.36
N PHE A 189 -27.47 7.31 -7.62
CA PHE A 189 -28.59 6.50 -8.00
C PHE A 189 -29.86 7.37 -8.03
N THR A 190 -30.75 7.10 -8.97
CA THR A 190 -32.10 7.69 -8.94
C THR A 190 -32.91 7.15 -7.76
N LYS A 191 -33.99 7.81 -7.41
CA LYS A 191 -34.86 7.33 -6.31
C LYS A 191 -35.42 5.93 -6.58
N GLN A 192 -35.76 5.64 -7.85
CA GLN A 192 -36.29 4.35 -8.29
C GLN A 192 -35.22 3.26 -8.22
N GLU A 193 -34.02 3.53 -8.75
CA GLU A 193 -32.87 2.61 -8.65
C GLU A 193 -32.55 2.27 -7.19
N LYS A 194 -32.57 3.31 -6.34
CA LYS A 194 -32.28 3.10 -4.92
C LYS A 194 -33.31 2.22 -4.22
N ALA A 195 -34.61 2.42 -4.51
CA ALA A 195 -35.67 1.57 -3.96
C ALA A 195 -35.48 0.10 -4.35
N LEU A 196 -35.18 -0.18 -5.63
CA LEU A 196 -34.90 -1.55 -6.09
C LEU A 196 -33.64 -2.15 -5.42
N LEU A 197 -32.59 -1.36 -5.27
CA LEU A 197 -31.36 -1.81 -4.62
C LEU A 197 -31.56 -2.08 -3.12
N ASP A 198 -32.36 -1.28 -2.43
CA ASP A 198 -32.70 -1.48 -1.02
C ASP A 198 -33.54 -2.79 -0.84
N GLU A 199 -34.26 -3.23 -1.89
CA GLU A 199 -34.96 -4.53 -1.97
C GLU A 199 -34.03 -5.69 -2.42
N GLY A 200 -32.74 -5.42 -2.65
CA GLY A 200 -31.77 -6.41 -3.14
C GLY A 200 -31.90 -6.72 -4.65
N GLN A 201 -32.65 -5.91 -5.40
CA GLN A 201 -32.85 -6.09 -6.83
C GLN A 201 -31.98 -5.14 -7.64
N VAL A 202 -31.31 -5.66 -8.68
CA VAL A 202 -30.55 -4.81 -9.61
C VAL A 202 -31.51 -4.35 -10.72
N PRO A 203 -31.60 -3.02 -11.02
CA PRO A 203 -32.45 -2.52 -12.08
C PRO A 203 -32.21 -3.24 -13.41
N SER A 204 -33.29 -3.75 -14.03
CA SER A 204 -33.23 -4.52 -15.28
C SER A 204 -32.87 -3.68 -16.50
N ASP A 205 -33.10 -2.36 -16.43
CA ASP A 205 -32.77 -1.38 -17.46
C ASP A 205 -31.29 -1.02 -17.53
N TRP A 206 -30.46 -1.51 -16.57
CA TRP A 206 -29.05 -1.22 -16.61
C TRP A 206 -28.34 -2.01 -17.70
N SER A 207 -27.65 -1.28 -18.58
CA SER A 207 -26.73 -1.90 -19.52
C SER A 207 -25.60 -2.64 -18.78
N PRO A 208 -25.01 -3.69 -19.38
CA PRO A 208 -23.86 -4.40 -18.78
C PRO A 208 -22.69 -3.47 -18.45
N ALA A 209 -22.48 -2.41 -19.24
CA ALA A 209 -21.46 -1.39 -18.99
C ALA A 209 -21.78 -0.58 -17.72
N LYS A 210 -23.01 -0.09 -17.56
CA LYS A 210 -23.46 0.64 -16.37
C LYS A 210 -23.32 -0.22 -15.11
N ARG A 211 -23.76 -1.49 -15.16
CA ARG A 211 -23.69 -2.43 -14.04
C ARG A 211 -22.24 -2.65 -13.58
N ARG A 212 -21.26 -2.76 -14.51
CA ARG A 212 -19.84 -2.93 -14.17
C ARG A 212 -19.21 -1.70 -13.51
N GLN A 213 -19.78 -0.51 -13.71
CA GLN A 213 -19.30 0.75 -13.16
C GLN A 213 -19.93 1.10 -11.80
N LYS A 214 -20.97 0.35 -11.39
CA LYS A 214 -21.66 0.58 -10.13
C LYS A 214 -21.09 -0.32 -9.02
N ASP A 215 -20.72 0.30 -7.91
CA ASP A 215 -20.33 -0.41 -6.68
C ASP A 215 -21.59 -0.60 -5.83
N LEU A 216 -22.08 -1.84 -5.78
CA LEU A 216 -23.28 -2.21 -5.04
C LEU A 216 -22.96 -2.67 -3.61
N ASP A 217 -21.70 -2.95 -3.32
CA ASP A 217 -21.27 -3.45 -2.02
C ASP A 217 -20.86 -2.30 -1.08
N ALA A 218 -20.43 -1.16 -1.64
CA ALA A 218 -20.06 0.00 -0.85
C ALA A 218 -21.28 0.66 -0.22
N THR A 219 -21.20 0.96 1.08
CA THR A 219 -22.33 1.52 1.84
C THR A 219 -22.04 2.92 2.37
N HIS A 220 -23.12 3.61 2.76
CA HIS A 220 -23.03 4.94 3.37
C HIS A 220 -23.01 4.87 4.90
N THR A 221 -22.17 5.70 5.52
CA THR A 221 -22.16 5.91 6.96
C THR A 221 -21.95 7.38 7.31
N LYS A 222 -22.37 7.79 8.49
CA LYS A 222 -22.14 9.16 9.00
C LYS A 222 -21.18 9.12 10.19
N LYS A 223 -20.12 9.92 10.12
CA LYS A 223 -19.16 10.08 11.23
C LYS A 223 -18.87 11.57 11.43
N HIS A 224 -19.07 12.07 12.64
CA HIS A 224 -18.88 13.50 12.99
C HIS A 224 -19.62 14.47 12.04
N GLY A 225 -20.86 14.15 11.69
CA GLY A 225 -21.70 14.96 10.79
C GLY A 225 -21.38 14.88 9.31
N LYS A 226 -20.29 14.19 8.91
CA LYS A 226 -19.91 13.96 7.52
C LYS A 226 -20.39 12.60 7.05
N SER A 227 -20.92 12.54 5.83
CA SER A 227 -21.27 11.29 5.15
C SER A 227 -20.04 10.71 4.45
N TYR A 228 -19.84 9.41 4.60
CA TYR A 228 -18.83 8.63 3.92
C TYR A 228 -19.50 7.50 3.14
N HIS A 229 -18.95 7.18 1.97
CA HIS A 229 -19.35 6.04 1.16
C HIS A 229 -18.13 5.16 0.93
N GLY A 230 -18.25 3.86 1.13
CA GLY A 230 -17.12 2.96 0.92
C GLY A 230 -17.14 1.74 1.84
N TYR A 231 -15.96 1.41 2.35
CA TYR A 231 -15.66 0.21 3.11
C TYR A 231 -15.05 0.54 4.46
N LYS A 232 -14.92 -0.47 5.28
CA LYS A 232 -14.28 -0.41 6.59
C LYS A 232 -13.14 -1.42 6.64
N LEU A 233 -12.01 -0.98 7.19
CA LEU A 233 -10.86 -1.81 7.47
C LEU A 233 -10.68 -1.92 8.98
N SER A 234 -10.83 -3.12 9.53
CA SER A 234 -10.57 -3.45 10.92
C SER A 234 -9.23 -4.17 11.04
N ILE A 235 -8.38 -3.77 11.99
CA ILE A 235 -7.05 -4.34 12.19
C ILE A 235 -6.77 -4.65 13.65
N GLY A 236 -6.05 -5.75 13.87
CA GLY A 236 -5.39 -6.09 15.12
C GLY A 236 -3.90 -5.79 15.01
N VAL A 237 -3.38 -4.92 15.88
CA VAL A 237 -1.98 -4.43 15.83
C VAL A 237 -1.27 -4.75 17.13
N ASP A 238 -0.06 -5.30 17.08
CA ASP A 238 0.73 -5.49 18.30
C ASP A 238 1.24 -4.16 18.86
N VAL A 239 1.17 -4.03 20.21
CA VAL A 239 1.54 -2.79 20.89
C VAL A 239 3.05 -2.52 20.80
N ARG A 240 3.90 -3.55 20.80
CA ARG A 240 5.37 -3.39 20.83
C ARG A 240 5.92 -2.95 19.48
N HIS A 241 5.67 -3.72 18.44
CA HIS A 241 6.32 -3.52 17.14
C HIS A 241 5.42 -2.77 16.14
N LYS A 242 4.11 -2.63 16.44
CA LYS A 242 3.10 -2.01 15.59
C LYS A 242 2.93 -2.73 14.24
N PHE A 243 3.16 -4.04 14.17
CA PHE A 243 2.78 -4.85 13.02
C PHE A 243 1.29 -5.15 13.03
N ILE A 244 0.69 -5.15 11.87
CA ILE A 244 -0.68 -5.62 11.68
C ILE A 244 -0.65 -7.14 11.71
N ARG A 245 -1.34 -7.76 12.67
CA ARG A 245 -1.38 -9.22 12.87
C ARG A 245 -2.63 -9.86 12.28
N LYS A 246 -3.73 -9.17 12.39
CA LYS A 246 -5.03 -9.60 11.88
C LYS A 246 -5.67 -8.45 11.10
N ILE A 247 -6.46 -8.80 10.10
CA ILE A 247 -7.15 -7.85 9.25
C ILE A 247 -8.49 -8.43 8.83
N THR A 248 -9.51 -7.57 8.84
CA THR A 248 -10.83 -7.88 8.29
C THR A 248 -11.41 -6.64 7.62
N THR A 249 -12.21 -6.88 6.60
CA THR A 249 -12.82 -5.82 5.81
C THR A 249 -14.33 -6.01 5.79
N GLY A 250 -15.05 -4.90 5.90
CA GLY A 250 -16.50 -4.90 5.82
C GLY A 250 -17.01 -3.67 5.08
N THR A 251 -18.31 -3.48 5.06
CA THR A 251 -18.95 -2.28 4.49
C THR A 251 -18.89 -1.12 5.48
N ALA A 252 -18.96 0.13 4.99
CA ALA A 252 -18.84 1.30 5.86
C ALA A 252 -19.97 1.42 6.89
N SER A 253 -21.16 0.86 6.61
CA SER A 253 -22.32 0.88 7.49
C SER A 253 -22.24 -0.09 8.67
N GLU A 254 -21.43 -1.15 8.55
CA GLU A 254 -21.24 -2.11 9.63
C GLU A 254 -20.67 -1.43 10.88
N HIS A 255 -21.08 -1.90 12.05
CA HIS A 255 -20.54 -1.34 13.30
C HIS A 255 -19.12 -1.82 13.54
N ASP A 256 -18.24 -0.98 14.09
CA ASP A 256 -16.81 -1.33 14.33
C ASP A 256 -16.66 -2.59 15.19
N SER A 257 -17.60 -2.86 16.07
CA SER A 257 -17.57 -4.02 16.96
C SER A 257 -17.91 -5.36 16.29
N THR A 258 -18.44 -5.36 15.06
CA THR A 258 -18.84 -6.59 14.36
C THR A 258 -17.64 -7.50 14.10
N HIS A 259 -16.53 -6.92 13.71
CA HIS A 259 -15.31 -7.65 13.34
C HIS A 259 -14.28 -7.77 14.47
N PHE A 260 -14.68 -7.50 15.71
CA PHE A 260 -13.76 -7.51 16.85
C PHE A 260 -13.07 -8.86 17.03
N ASP A 261 -13.86 -9.94 16.98
CA ASP A 261 -13.39 -11.29 17.28
C ASP A 261 -12.47 -11.82 16.16
N GLU A 262 -12.72 -11.41 14.90
CA GLU A 262 -11.93 -11.79 13.74
C GLU A 262 -10.52 -11.16 13.73
N VAL A 263 -10.38 -10.00 14.35
CA VAL A 263 -9.09 -9.27 14.42
C VAL A 263 -8.38 -9.48 15.77
N LEU A 264 -8.94 -10.29 16.64
CA LEU A 264 -8.29 -10.70 17.89
C LEU A 264 -7.14 -11.66 17.57
N ASP A 265 -5.93 -11.32 18.03
CA ASP A 265 -4.73 -12.13 17.83
C ASP A 265 -4.44 -12.96 19.10
N ASP A 266 -4.55 -14.26 18.96
CA ASP A 266 -4.27 -15.25 20.02
C ASP A 266 -2.76 -15.53 20.19
N GLY A 267 -1.97 -15.21 19.18
CA GLY A 267 -0.50 -15.35 19.18
C GLY A 267 0.26 -14.27 19.98
N ASN A 268 -0.44 -13.27 20.55
CA ASN A 268 0.21 -12.23 21.35
C ASN A 268 0.62 -12.77 22.73
N THR A 269 1.88 -12.54 23.12
CA THR A 269 2.44 -12.99 24.42
C THR A 269 1.81 -12.30 25.64
N SER A 270 1.14 -11.16 25.44
CA SER A 270 0.40 -10.44 26.48
C SER A 270 -1.09 -10.49 26.18
N ARG A 271 -1.87 -10.77 27.20
CA ARG A 271 -3.33 -10.85 27.11
C ARG A 271 -4.05 -9.49 27.21
N ASP A 272 -3.33 -8.37 27.11
CA ASP A 272 -3.92 -7.02 27.12
C ASP A 272 -4.57 -6.69 25.78
N VAL A 273 -5.84 -6.29 25.78
CA VAL A 273 -6.61 -5.91 24.58
C VAL A 273 -7.11 -4.49 24.74
N TYR A 274 -6.67 -3.60 23.84
CA TYR A 274 -7.00 -2.18 23.82
C TYR A 274 -7.96 -1.85 22.69
N ALA A 275 -9.10 -1.22 22.99
CA ALA A 275 -10.06 -0.78 21.99
C ALA A 275 -10.77 0.53 22.39
N ASP A 276 -11.48 1.13 21.42
CA ASP A 276 -12.23 2.39 21.58
C ASP A 276 -13.51 2.18 22.40
N LYS A 277 -14.11 3.34 22.78
CA LYS A 277 -15.43 3.46 23.39
C LYS A 277 -16.60 2.99 22.50
N GLY A 278 -16.37 2.63 21.24
CA GLY A 278 -17.33 2.01 20.34
C GLY A 278 -17.47 0.51 20.53
N TYR A 279 -16.52 -0.14 21.21
CA TYR A 279 -16.45 -1.60 21.35
C TYR A 279 -17.04 -2.23 22.62
N PRO A 280 -17.36 -1.51 23.73
CA PRO A 280 -17.84 -2.15 24.94
C PRO A 280 -19.17 -2.89 24.74
N SER A 281 -19.22 -4.16 25.17
CA SER A 281 -20.45 -4.93 25.32
C SER A 281 -20.27 -5.93 26.47
N ALA A 282 -21.36 -6.27 27.19
CA ALA A 282 -21.31 -7.24 28.29
C ALA A 282 -20.82 -8.61 27.79
N ALA A 283 -21.41 -9.10 26.71
CA ALA A 283 -21.02 -10.38 26.11
C ALA A 283 -19.52 -10.43 25.71
N ARG A 284 -18.98 -9.32 25.18
CA ARG A 284 -17.56 -9.23 24.83
C ARG A 284 -16.66 -9.25 26.05
N SER A 285 -17.04 -8.53 27.12
CA SER A 285 -16.29 -8.56 28.38
C SER A 285 -16.26 -9.96 28.99
N GLU A 286 -17.38 -10.69 28.95
CA GLU A 286 -17.44 -12.10 29.39
C GLU A 286 -16.57 -13.01 28.51
N MET A 287 -16.65 -12.88 27.19
CA MET A 287 -15.83 -13.63 26.25
C MET A 287 -14.34 -13.37 26.47
N LEU A 288 -13.91 -12.11 26.55
CA LEU A 288 -12.51 -11.76 26.81
C LEU A 288 -12.03 -12.34 28.15
N LYS A 289 -12.87 -12.28 29.20
CA LYS A 289 -12.56 -12.85 30.52
C LYS A 289 -12.44 -14.36 30.45
N ALA A 290 -13.36 -15.06 29.76
CA ALA A 290 -13.33 -16.50 29.58
C ALA A 290 -12.06 -16.97 28.83
N LEU A 291 -11.58 -16.18 27.84
CA LEU A 291 -10.35 -16.43 27.11
C LEU A 291 -9.08 -15.96 27.85
N GLY A 292 -9.20 -15.44 29.06
CA GLY A 292 -8.08 -14.96 29.87
C GLY A 292 -7.47 -13.65 29.43
N TYR A 293 -8.18 -12.84 28.60
CA TYR A 293 -7.72 -11.52 28.21
C TYR A 293 -8.01 -10.46 29.27
N ARG A 294 -7.15 -9.47 29.35
CA ARG A 294 -7.34 -8.26 30.17
C ARG A 294 -7.90 -7.15 29.32
N GLU A 295 -9.13 -6.75 29.61
CA GLU A 295 -9.86 -5.74 28.86
C GLU A 295 -9.39 -4.33 29.21
N HIS A 296 -8.89 -3.62 28.20
CA HIS A 296 -8.58 -2.18 28.20
C HIS A 296 -9.42 -1.44 27.16
N ILE A 297 -10.74 -1.67 27.16
CA ILE A 297 -11.68 -0.94 26.31
C ILE A 297 -12.08 0.35 27.03
N GLN A 298 -12.10 1.47 26.30
CA GLN A 298 -12.51 2.77 26.86
C GLN A 298 -13.99 2.76 27.24
N ARG A 299 -14.31 3.30 28.40
CA ARG A 299 -15.69 3.42 28.87
C ARG A 299 -16.39 4.61 28.21
N LYS A 300 -17.65 4.40 27.82
CA LYS A 300 -18.56 5.44 27.35
C LYS A 300 -19.39 5.94 28.54
N ALA A 301 -19.60 7.26 28.64
CA ALA A 301 -20.52 7.82 29.63
C ALA A 301 -21.96 7.41 29.30
N PRO A 302 -22.73 6.87 30.25
CA PRO A 302 -24.17 6.70 30.08
C PRO A 302 -24.86 8.07 29.91
N ARG A 303 -26.04 8.08 29.28
CA ARG A 303 -26.82 9.32 29.10
C ARG A 303 -27.12 9.95 30.46
N GLY A 304 -26.80 11.23 30.62
CA GLY A 304 -27.04 11.99 31.85
C GLY A 304 -26.09 11.71 33.01
N LYS A 305 -25.12 10.79 32.91
CA LYS A 305 -24.17 10.46 33.98
C LYS A 305 -22.73 10.57 33.49
N PRO A 306 -21.99 11.63 33.86
CA PRO A 306 -20.62 11.81 33.44
C PRO A 306 -19.70 10.73 34.02
N LEU A 307 -18.58 10.47 33.35
CA LEU A 307 -17.55 9.55 33.86
C LEU A 307 -16.89 10.14 35.12
N SER A 308 -16.60 9.27 36.08
CA SER A 308 -15.80 9.63 37.26
C SER A 308 -14.36 10.00 36.86
N GLU A 309 -13.66 10.75 37.70
CA GLU A 309 -12.27 11.15 37.47
C GLU A 309 -11.34 9.92 37.32
N CYS A 310 -11.58 8.85 38.06
CA CYS A 310 -10.85 7.59 37.92
C CYS A 310 -11.07 6.96 36.53
N GLN A 311 -12.31 6.96 36.04
CA GLN A 311 -12.65 6.45 34.71
C GLN A 311 -12.07 7.32 33.60
N LYS A 312 -12.04 8.63 33.74
CA LYS A 312 -11.38 9.56 32.82
C LYS A 312 -9.87 9.29 32.76
N LYS A 313 -9.20 9.18 33.90
CA LYS A 313 -7.77 8.84 34.00
C LYS A 313 -7.46 7.48 33.38
N ARG A 314 -8.33 6.45 33.57
CA ARG A 314 -8.22 5.15 32.92
C ARG A 314 -8.34 5.28 31.40
N ASN A 315 -9.36 5.99 30.89
CA ASN A 315 -9.55 6.21 29.46
C ASN A 315 -8.36 6.94 28.83
N THR A 316 -7.76 7.92 29.50
CA THR A 316 -6.57 8.63 29.05
C THR A 316 -5.36 7.68 28.89
N ARG A 317 -5.13 6.77 29.86
CA ARG A 317 -4.08 5.74 29.74
C ARG A 317 -4.30 4.83 28.56
N ILE A 318 -5.52 4.37 28.35
CA ILE A 318 -5.90 3.52 27.20
C ILE A 318 -5.67 4.27 25.89
N ALA A 319 -6.12 5.54 25.81
CA ALA A 319 -5.93 6.37 24.62
C ALA A 319 -4.45 6.55 24.24
N ARG A 320 -3.54 6.71 25.19
CA ARG A 320 -2.09 6.80 24.94
C ARG A 320 -1.53 5.53 24.31
N THR A 321 -2.00 4.36 24.72
CA THR A 321 -1.59 3.09 24.09
C THR A 321 -2.21 2.95 22.70
N ARG A 322 -3.50 3.26 22.56
CA ARG A 322 -4.23 3.20 21.29
C ARG A 322 -3.67 4.14 20.21
N ALA A 323 -3.15 5.31 20.59
CA ALA A 323 -2.54 6.25 19.63
C ALA A 323 -1.46 5.60 18.73
N ARG A 324 -0.94 4.43 19.11
CA ARG A 324 0.03 3.68 18.28
C ARG A 324 -0.57 3.12 17.00
N VAL A 325 -1.89 2.90 16.93
CA VAL A 325 -2.59 2.40 15.73
C VAL A 325 -2.72 3.47 14.64
N GLU A 326 -2.60 4.74 15.00
CA GLU A 326 -2.60 5.85 14.03
C GLU A 326 -1.44 5.71 13.01
N HIS A 327 -0.31 5.11 13.44
CA HIS A 327 0.83 4.93 12.55
C HIS A 327 0.54 3.96 11.39
N PRO A 328 0.04 2.71 11.59
CA PRO A 328 -0.37 1.86 10.47
C PRO A 328 -1.48 2.51 9.61
N PHE A 329 -2.48 3.14 10.20
CA PHE A 329 -3.54 3.79 9.43
C PHE A 329 -3.01 4.93 8.55
N ALA A 330 -2.14 5.80 9.07
CA ALA A 330 -1.50 6.84 8.28
C ALA A 330 -0.70 6.27 7.09
N GLN A 331 0.05 5.18 7.30
CA GLN A 331 0.78 4.55 6.21
C GLN A 331 -0.16 3.92 5.16
N ILE A 332 -1.24 3.24 5.59
CA ILE A 332 -2.27 2.70 4.68
C ILE A 332 -2.91 3.82 3.85
N GLN A 333 -3.20 4.98 4.47
CA GLN A 333 -3.72 6.14 3.73
C GLN A 333 -2.77 6.64 2.63
N HIS A 334 -1.45 6.57 2.85
CA HIS A 334 -0.45 6.90 1.84
C HIS A 334 -0.32 5.84 0.73
N MET A 335 -0.77 4.64 0.98
CA MET A 335 -0.75 3.49 0.06
C MET A 335 -2.07 3.31 -0.70
N GLY A 336 -2.90 4.36 -0.81
CA GLY A 336 -4.18 4.33 -1.51
C GLY A 336 -5.42 4.21 -0.61
N GLY A 337 -5.25 4.09 0.71
CA GLY A 337 -6.37 4.00 1.65
C GLY A 337 -7.17 5.31 1.85
N LYS A 338 -6.79 6.40 1.18
CA LYS A 338 -7.58 7.64 1.15
C LYS A 338 -8.80 7.52 0.25
N LEU A 339 -8.71 6.75 -0.82
CA LEU A 339 -9.79 6.51 -1.78
C LEU A 339 -9.53 5.21 -2.54
N ILE A 340 -10.31 4.18 -2.26
CA ILE A 340 -10.27 2.95 -3.06
C ILE A 340 -10.97 3.18 -4.40
N ARG A 341 -10.27 2.84 -5.49
CA ARG A 341 -10.77 3.01 -6.86
C ARG A 341 -11.34 1.73 -7.46
N THR A 342 -11.29 0.62 -6.71
CA THR A 342 -11.84 -0.66 -7.15
C THR A 342 -13.33 -0.76 -6.82
N ILE A 343 -14.07 -1.51 -7.62
CA ILE A 343 -15.51 -1.74 -7.48
C ILE A 343 -15.73 -3.14 -6.89
N GLY A 344 -16.55 -3.22 -5.85
CA GLY A 344 -16.95 -4.44 -5.18
C GLY A 344 -16.07 -4.81 -3.98
N GLN A 345 -16.70 -5.41 -2.96
CA GLN A 345 -16.07 -5.73 -1.67
C GLN A 345 -14.86 -6.64 -1.82
N ALA A 346 -14.92 -7.66 -2.67
CA ALA A 346 -13.80 -8.59 -2.86
C ALA A 346 -12.54 -7.89 -3.35
N ARG A 347 -12.65 -6.97 -4.33
CA ARG A 347 -11.51 -6.20 -4.83
C ARG A 347 -11.02 -5.17 -3.82
N ALA A 348 -11.93 -4.58 -3.05
CA ALA A 348 -11.58 -3.67 -1.95
C ALA A 348 -10.82 -4.43 -0.86
N THR A 349 -11.23 -5.66 -0.52
CA THR A 349 -10.52 -6.55 0.40
C THR A 349 -9.11 -6.85 -0.09
N VAL A 350 -8.96 -7.24 -1.37
CA VAL A 350 -7.63 -7.46 -1.99
C VAL A 350 -6.74 -6.22 -1.82
N ALA A 351 -7.26 -5.03 -2.13
CA ALA A 351 -6.49 -3.80 -2.02
C ALA A 351 -6.07 -3.49 -0.58
N MET A 352 -7.00 -3.58 0.38
CA MET A 352 -6.72 -3.31 1.79
C MET A 352 -5.75 -4.34 2.40
N THR A 353 -5.89 -5.62 2.05
CA THR A 353 -4.97 -6.68 2.50
C THR A 353 -3.56 -6.47 1.93
N MET A 354 -3.46 -6.09 0.65
CA MET A 354 -2.16 -5.76 0.05
C MET A 354 -1.51 -4.53 0.68
N MET A 355 -2.27 -3.48 1.01
CA MET A 355 -1.73 -2.32 1.74
C MET A 355 -1.20 -2.71 3.11
N ALA A 356 -1.91 -3.56 3.85
CA ALA A 356 -1.46 -4.08 5.15
C ALA A 356 -0.20 -4.95 5.02
N THR A 357 -0.14 -5.81 4.00
CA THR A 357 1.04 -6.62 3.67
C THR A 357 2.24 -5.71 3.36
N CYS A 358 2.07 -4.71 2.50
CA CYS A 358 3.10 -3.75 2.14
C CYS A 358 3.59 -2.93 3.35
N TYR A 359 2.68 -2.54 4.25
CA TYR A 359 3.03 -1.91 5.51
C TYR A 359 3.95 -2.80 6.36
N ASN A 360 3.59 -4.07 6.55
CA ASN A 360 4.39 -5.04 7.30
C ASN A 360 5.75 -5.30 6.65
N ILE A 361 5.79 -5.51 5.33
CA ILE A 361 7.03 -5.68 4.55
C ILE A 361 7.98 -4.49 4.75
N LYS A 362 7.50 -3.27 4.52
CA LYS A 362 8.28 -2.04 4.65
C LYS A 362 8.82 -1.87 6.08
N ARG A 363 7.99 -2.20 7.06
CA ARG A 363 8.36 -2.09 8.47
C ARG A 363 9.38 -3.15 8.89
N LEU A 364 9.21 -4.40 8.46
CA LEU A 364 10.15 -5.48 8.70
C LEU A 364 11.52 -5.17 8.10
N ALA A 365 11.57 -4.80 6.83
CA ALA A 365 12.80 -4.45 6.14
C ALA A 365 13.56 -3.33 6.86
N ARG A 366 12.83 -2.32 7.37
CA ARG A 366 13.42 -1.23 8.16
C ARG A 366 13.98 -1.73 9.50
N PHE A 367 13.25 -2.58 10.21
CA PHE A 367 13.71 -3.12 11.50
C PHE A 367 14.95 -4.02 11.34
N LEU A 368 15.02 -4.80 10.26
CA LEU A 368 16.17 -5.63 9.96
C LEU A 368 17.40 -4.82 9.52
N LYS A 369 17.18 -3.68 8.84
CA LYS A 369 18.25 -2.74 8.48
C LYS A 369 18.80 -1.97 9.67
N ASP A 370 17.91 -1.30 10.43
CA ASP A 370 18.31 -0.29 11.42
C ASP A 370 18.39 -0.87 12.85
N GLY A 371 17.85 -2.07 13.07
CA GLY A 371 17.63 -2.65 14.39
C GLY A 371 16.43 -2.02 15.13
N VAL A 372 15.74 -2.81 15.95
CA VAL A 372 14.54 -2.36 16.69
C VAL A 372 14.88 -1.27 17.70
N ASP A 373 16.03 -1.39 18.37
CA ASP A 373 16.44 -0.46 19.43
C ASP A 373 16.83 0.92 18.89
N ALA A 374 17.43 1.00 17.72
CA ALA A 374 17.73 2.27 17.06
C ALA A 374 16.45 3.07 16.77
N PHE A 375 15.38 2.40 16.34
CA PHE A 375 14.08 3.03 16.08
C PHE A 375 13.43 3.61 17.35
N TYR A 376 13.55 2.92 18.48
CA TYR A 376 12.96 3.42 19.75
C TYR A 376 13.82 4.47 20.43
N LYS A 377 15.14 4.43 20.30
CA LYS A 377 16.07 5.47 20.81
C LYS A 377 15.85 6.81 20.10
N ALA A 378 15.64 6.81 18.79
CA ALA A 378 15.36 8.03 18.04
C ALA A 378 14.04 8.72 18.45
N ALA A 379 13.04 7.94 18.89
CA ALA A 379 11.75 8.47 19.37
C ALA A 379 11.79 9.01 20.82
N THR A 380 12.83 8.69 21.57
CA THR A 380 13.01 9.14 22.97
C THR A 380 14.00 10.31 23.10
N SER A 381 14.63 10.75 22.05
CA SER A 381 15.43 11.97 22.05
C SER A 381 14.53 13.17 22.34
N PRO A 382 14.84 14.02 23.34
CA PRO A 382 14.03 15.18 23.67
C PRO A 382 13.94 16.10 22.44
N SER A 383 12.75 16.60 22.16
CA SER A 383 12.56 17.56 21.08
C SER A 383 13.43 18.78 21.35
N LYS A 384 14.01 19.39 20.30
CA LYS A 384 14.87 20.59 20.38
C LYS A 384 14.19 21.79 21.09
N SER A 385 12.90 21.71 21.42
CA SER A 385 12.15 22.70 22.20
C SER A 385 12.44 22.63 23.71
N GLU A 386 12.80 21.47 24.26
CA GLU A 386 13.14 21.37 25.70
C GLU A 386 14.56 21.85 26.03
N THR A 387 15.45 21.86 25.06
CA THR A 387 16.82 22.36 25.23
C THR A 387 16.86 23.89 25.28
N ARG A 388 15.89 24.59 24.65
CA ARG A 388 15.80 26.06 24.70
C ARG A 388 15.30 26.61 26.04
N LEU A 389 14.54 25.82 26.80
CA LEU A 389 14.02 26.25 28.11
C LEU A 389 15.05 26.10 29.24
N LYS A 390 16.06 25.25 29.08
CA LYS A 390 17.13 25.09 30.09
C LYS A 390 18.28 26.08 29.94
N THR A 391 18.47 26.68 28.75
CA THR A 391 19.46 27.73 28.53
C THR A 391 18.92 29.16 28.75
N ALA A 392 17.63 29.34 29.03
CA ALA A 392 17.04 30.63 29.37
C ALA A 392 16.95 30.90 30.89
N ASN A 393 17.28 29.89 31.72
CA ASN A 393 17.26 29.95 33.17
C ASN A 393 18.64 29.66 33.81
N ALA A 394 19.72 29.83 33.06
CA ALA A 394 21.12 29.86 33.54
C ALA A 394 21.76 31.23 33.11
#